data_4644968db2b0ff3f745c982429929d8d
#
_entry.id   4644968db2b0ff3f745c982429929d8d
#
_cell.length_a   1.000
_cell.length_b   1.000
_cell.length_c   1.000
_cell.angle_alpha   90.00
_cell.angle_beta   90.00
_cell.angle_gamma   90.00
#
_symmetry.space_group_name_H-M   'P 1'
#
loop_
_entity.id
_entity.type
_entity.pdbx_description
1 polymer ?
#
loop_
_entity_poly.entity_id
_entity_poly.type
_entity_poly.pdbx_seq_one_letter_code
_entity_poly.pdbx_strand_id
1 'polypeptide(L)'
;MKIVIAPDSYKESLSAAEVAQAIEKGFREIFPDAQYVSVPVADGGEGTVEAMIAATQGVERAAWVTGPLGEKVKACWGMSGDGKTAFIEMAAASGLALVPPEKRNPLITTSRGTGELILQALESGASNIIIGIGGSATNDGGAGMMQALGAKLRDXNGADIGYGGGSLHCLSDIDISELDPRLKLCAIRVACDVSNPLIGDNGASRIFGPQKGATEENIVELDRNLAHYADIIKKSLXVDVKAAPGAGAAGGMGAALMAFLGAELRSGIEIVTAALNLEEHIHDCTLVVTGEGRIDSQSIRGKVPIGVANVAKKYHKPVIGIAGSLTHDVGIVHHYGIDAVFSVLTRIVTLEEAFRGAFDNIYRASRNVAAALAIGMRSAG
;
A
#
# COMPACT_ATOMS: atom_id res chain seq x y z
N MET A 1 -12.98 2.92 30.19
CA MET A 1 -13.40 2.77 28.80
C MET A 1 -12.20 3.12 27.91
N LYS A 2 -11.90 2.24 26.96
CA LYS A 2 -10.82 2.46 25.99
C LYS A 2 -11.39 2.37 24.59
N ILE A 3 -11.16 3.41 23.79
CA ILE A 3 -11.70 3.50 22.44
C ILE A 3 -10.53 3.55 21.47
N VAL A 4 -10.48 2.59 20.53
CA VAL A 4 -9.46 2.55 19.50
C VAL A 4 -10.06 3.14 18.23
N ILE A 5 -9.40 4.15 17.68
CA ILE A 5 -9.86 4.84 16.49
C ILE A 5 -8.86 4.53 15.36
N ALA A 6 -9.30 3.73 14.39
CA ALA A 6 -8.41 3.17 13.38
C ALA A 6 -9.01 3.33 11.98
N PRO A 7 -9.01 4.56 11.45
CA PRO A 7 -9.64 4.82 10.15
C PRO A 7 -8.63 4.86 9.01
N ASP A 8 -9.13 4.71 7.79
CA ASP A 8 -8.42 5.08 6.58
C ASP A 8 -8.55 6.58 6.34
N SER A 9 -7.84 7.07 5.36
CA SER A 9 -8.02 8.44 4.88
C SER A 9 -9.36 8.57 4.16
N TYR A 10 -9.84 9.80 4.04
CA TYR A 10 -10.92 10.12 3.11
C TYR A 10 -10.22 10.68 1.88
N LYS A 11 -10.10 9.88 0.85
CA LYS A 11 -9.28 10.22 -0.32
C LYS A 11 -9.69 11.58 -0.90
N GLU A 12 -8.68 12.35 -1.27
CA GLU A 12 -8.82 13.68 -1.84
C GLU A 12 -9.36 14.71 -0.85
N SER A 13 -9.47 14.35 0.44
CA SER A 13 -10.02 15.26 1.42
C SER A 13 -9.20 15.31 2.70
N LEU A 14 -9.11 14.20 3.44
CA LEU A 14 -8.41 14.19 4.73
C LEU A 14 -7.48 12.98 4.83
N SER A 15 -6.34 13.18 5.48
CA SER A 15 -5.46 12.08 5.83
C SER A 15 -6.09 11.19 6.91
N ALA A 16 -5.59 9.99 7.05
CA ALA A 16 -6.09 9.08 8.08
C ALA A 16 -5.91 9.68 9.48
N ALA A 17 -4.80 10.39 9.71
CA ALA A 17 -4.58 11.03 11.00
C ALA A 17 -5.61 12.12 11.27
N GLU A 18 -5.95 12.91 10.24
CA GLU A 18 -6.96 13.95 10.38
C GLU A 18 -8.35 13.35 10.65
N VAL A 19 -8.66 12.25 9.98
CA VAL A 19 -9.93 11.55 10.21
C VAL A 19 -9.98 11.09 11.67
N ALA A 20 -8.90 10.50 12.16
CA ALA A 20 -8.85 10.03 13.54
C ALA A 20 -9.03 11.18 14.54
N GLN A 21 -8.40 12.33 14.25
CA GLN A 21 -8.55 13.52 15.11
C GLN A 21 -10.00 13.99 15.17
N ALA A 22 -10.69 13.99 14.03
CA ALA A 22 -12.07 14.45 13.98
C ALA A 22 -12.98 13.51 14.79
N ILE A 23 -12.76 12.20 14.66
CA ILE A 23 -13.54 11.22 15.41
C ILE A 23 -13.29 11.40 16.90
N GLU A 24 -12.03 11.52 17.29
CA GLU A 24 -11.69 11.67 18.71
C GLU A 24 -12.31 12.93 19.28
N LYS A 25 -12.26 14.03 18.53
CA LYS A 25 -12.83 15.29 19.01
C LYS A 25 -14.31 15.13 19.32
N GLY A 26 -15.05 14.45 18.45
CA GLY A 26 -16.47 14.24 18.67
C GLY A 26 -16.74 13.35 19.86
N PHE A 27 -16.03 12.24 19.96
CA PHE A 27 -16.22 11.30 21.07
C PHE A 27 -15.87 11.93 22.41
N ARG A 28 -14.84 12.77 22.47
CA ARG A 28 -14.42 13.37 23.73
C ARG A 28 -15.46 14.33 24.30
N GLU A 29 -16.33 14.88 23.49
CA GLU A 29 -17.39 15.74 24.03
C GLU A 29 -18.36 14.93 24.88
N ILE A 30 -18.52 13.65 24.61
CA ILE A 30 -19.46 12.79 25.34
C ILE A 30 -18.74 11.92 26.37
N PHE A 31 -17.56 11.42 26.02
CA PHE A 31 -16.76 10.55 26.89
C PHE A 31 -15.39 11.21 27.13
N PRO A 32 -15.33 12.31 27.87
CA PRO A 32 -14.07 13.02 28.06
C PRO A 32 -13.03 12.25 28.86
N ASP A 33 -13.45 11.28 29.66
CA ASP A 33 -12.53 10.55 30.52
C ASP A 33 -12.10 9.21 29.93
N ALA A 34 -12.58 8.86 28.75
CA ALA A 34 -12.16 7.62 28.10
C ALA A 34 -10.71 7.72 27.66
N GLN A 35 -10.06 6.58 27.57
CA GLN A 35 -8.72 6.47 26.96
C GLN A 35 -8.90 6.35 25.46
N TYR A 36 -8.21 7.16 24.70
CA TYR A 36 -8.28 7.11 23.24
C TYR A 36 -6.95 6.67 22.65
N VAL A 37 -7.00 5.69 21.77
CA VAL A 37 -5.81 5.25 21.04
C VAL A 37 -6.09 5.46 19.55
N SER A 38 -5.35 6.37 18.95
CA SER A 38 -5.52 6.74 17.54
C SER A 38 -4.50 6.00 16.71
N VAL A 39 -4.97 5.18 15.79
CA VAL A 39 -4.09 4.37 14.94
C VAL A 39 -4.51 4.61 13.49
N PRO A 40 -4.00 5.66 12.84
CA PRO A 40 -4.28 5.84 11.42
C PRO A 40 -3.84 4.60 10.65
N VAL A 41 -4.67 4.14 9.72
CA VAL A 41 -4.42 2.89 9.02
C VAL A 41 -4.42 3.16 7.52
N ALA A 42 -3.88 2.23 6.76
CA ALA A 42 -3.86 2.28 5.31
C ALA A 42 -3.83 0.84 4.78
N ASP A 43 -3.99 0.71 3.49
CA ASP A 43 -4.09 -0.63 2.90
C ASP A 43 -2.89 -0.99 2.01
N GLY A 44 -1.82 -0.23 2.10
CA GLY A 44 -0.64 -0.46 1.27
C GLY A 44 -0.61 0.38 0.01
N GLY A 45 -1.67 1.12 -0.26
CA GLY A 45 -1.74 2.00 -1.43
C GLY A 45 -1.34 3.42 -1.10
N GLU A 46 -1.87 4.34 -1.89
CA GLU A 46 -1.57 5.75 -1.72
C GLU A 46 -1.97 6.21 -0.31
N GLY A 47 -1.08 6.96 0.33
CA GLY A 47 -1.31 7.45 1.68
C GLY A 47 -0.77 6.55 2.77
N THR A 48 -0.25 5.38 2.41
CA THR A 48 0.25 4.43 3.42
C THR A 48 1.44 5.01 4.17
N VAL A 49 2.40 5.61 3.46
CA VAL A 49 3.58 6.17 4.14
C VAL A 49 3.15 7.24 5.14
N GLU A 50 2.28 8.14 4.72
CA GLU A 50 1.80 9.20 5.60
C GLU A 50 1.09 8.64 6.84
N ALA A 51 0.25 7.62 6.64
CA ALA A 51 -0.46 7.02 7.76
C ALA A 51 0.50 6.30 8.72
N MET A 52 1.47 5.58 8.16
CA MET A 52 2.42 4.84 9.00
C MET A 52 3.31 5.79 9.79
N ILE A 53 3.72 6.91 9.18
CA ILE A 53 4.50 7.91 9.90
C ILE A 53 3.68 8.44 11.08
N ALA A 54 2.42 8.79 10.83
CA ALA A 54 1.57 9.34 11.89
C ALA A 54 1.36 8.32 13.01
N ALA A 55 1.13 7.06 12.65
CA ALA A 55 0.82 6.04 13.65
C ALA A 55 2.03 5.63 14.49
N THR A 56 3.24 5.81 13.96
CA THR A 56 4.45 5.36 14.66
C THR A 56 5.27 6.52 15.20
N GLN A 57 4.74 7.74 15.16
CA GLN A 57 5.49 8.94 15.54
C GLN A 57 6.79 9.02 14.77
N GLY A 58 6.70 8.70 13.49
CA GLY A 58 7.85 8.61 12.62
C GLY A 58 8.18 9.93 11.94
N VAL A 59 9.12 9.86 11.01
CA VAL A 59 9.55 11.03 10.26
C VAL A 59 9.52 10.75 8.77
N GLU A 60 9.25 11.80 8.01
CA GLU A 60 9.32 11.73 6.55
C GLU A 60 10.75 12.02 6.12
N ARG A 61 11.23 11.23 5.17
CA ARG A 61 12.54 11.41 4.56
C ARG A 61 12.36 11.61 3.07
N ALA A 62 13.32 12.20 2.42
CA ALA A 62 13.27 12.44 0.99
C ALA A 62 14.62 12.16 0.36
N ALA A 63 14.60 11.75 -0.90
CA ALA A 63 15.82 11.50 -1.66
C ALA A 63 15.58 11.80 -3.12
N TRP A 64 16.62 12.20 -3.82
CA TRP A 64 16.58 12.34 -5.27
C TRP A 64 16.95 10.99 -5.86
N VAL A 65 16.03 10.39 -6.60
CA VAL A 65 16.21 9.05 -7.16
C VAL A 65 15.86 9.06 -8.63
N THR A 66 16.19 7.97 -9.31
CA THR A 66 15.89 7.82 -10.72
C THR A 66 14.39 7.64 -10.90
N GLY A 67 13.78 8.52 -11.68
CA GLY A 67 12.36 8.40 -12.01
C GLY A 67 12.12 7.41 -13.12
N PRO A 68 10.83 7.18 -13.47
CA PRO A 68 10.50 6.17 -14.48
C PRO A 68 11.13 6.43 -15.85
N LEU A 69 11.32 7.69 -16.20
CA LEU A 69 11.92 8.01 -17.52
C LEU A 69 13.42 8.22 -17.45
N GLY A 70 14.04 7.94 -16.30
CA GLY A 70 15.48 8.00 -16.15
C GLY A 70 16.01 9.30 -15.57
N GLU A 71 15.20 10.35 -15.50
CA GLU A 71 15.66 11.60 -14.89
C GLU A 71 15.39 11.56 -13.38
N LYS A 72 16.07 12.42 -12.64
CA LYS A 72 15.92 12.43 -11.19
C LYS A 72 14.58 13.01 -10.76
N VAL A 73 13.98 12.37 -9.79
CA VAL A 73 12.77 12.86 -9.14
C VAL A 73 12.99 12.85 -7.64
N LYS A 74 12.29 13.74 -6.95
CA LYS A 74 12.35 13.77 -5.49
C LYS A 74 11.27 12.81 -4.97
N ALA A 75 11.69 11.81 -4.23
CA ALA A 75 10.78 10.81 -3.70
C ALA A 75 10.83 10.81 -2.17
N CYS A 76 9.67 10.72 -1.55
CA CYS A 76 9.58 10.69 -0.10
C CYS A 76 9.31 9.27 0.38
N TRP A 77 9.79 8.97 1.58
CA TRP A 77 9.56 7.71 2.25
C TRP A 77 9.51 7.97 3.75
N GLY A 78 9.20 6.97 4.53
CA GLY A 78 9.01 7.18 5.95
C GLY A 78 9.85 6.26 6.81
N MET A 79 10.19 6.72 8.01
CA MET A 79 10.90 5.91 9.00
C MET A 79 10.10 5.97 10.30
N SER A 80 9.86 4.82 10.91
CA SER A 80 9.14 4.77 12.18
C SER A 80 9.89 5.52 13.28
N GLY A 81 9.16 5.89 14.33
CA GLY A 81 9.76 6.66 15.42
C GLY A 81 10.92 5.95 16.10
N ASP A 82 10.90 4.62 16.13
CA ASP A 82 12.01 3.87 16.75
C ASP A 82 13.17 3.66 15.78
N GLY A 83 13.07 4.14 14.55
CA GLY A 83 14.13 4.05 13.57
C GLY A 83 14.36 2.66 12.99
N LYS A 84 13.45 1.73 13.21
CA LYS A 84 13.66 0.34 12.78
C LYS A 84 12.91 -0.07 11.53
N THR A 85 11.78 0.60 11.23
CA THR A 85 10.95 0.20 10.09
C THR A 85 10.85 1.33 9.09
N ALA A 86 11.17 1.04 7.84
CA ALA A 86 11.00 2.00 6.75
C ALA A 86 9.72 1.69 6.00
N PHE A 87 9.03 2.73 5.56
CA PHE A 87 7.78 2.62 4.80
C PHE A 87 8.01 3.25 3.43
N ILE A 88 7.83 2.45 2.38
CA ILE A 88 8.09 2.90 1.01
C ILE A 88 6.86 2.64 0.15
N GLU A 89 6.42 3.65 -0.59
CA GLU A 89 5.49 3.45 -1.70
C GLU A 89 6.33 3.47 -2.97
N MET A 90 6.31 2.38 -3.70
CA MET A 90 7.08 2.27 -4.94
C MET A 90 6.71 3.39 -5.91
N ALA A 91 5.45 3.80 -5.92
CA ALA A 91 4.98 4.83 -6.84
C ALA A 91 5.64 6.19 -6.61
N ALA A 92 6.26 6.41 -5.46
CA ALA A 92 6.98 7.66 -5.23
C ALA A 92 8.18 7.81 -6.16
N ALA A 93 8.77 6.69 -6.60
CA ALA A 93 9.92 6.71 -7.49
C ALA A 93 9.60 6.17 -8.89
N SER A 94 8.68 5.21 -8.98
CA SER A 94 8.45 4.47 -10.21
C SER A 94 6.99 4.47 -10.62
N GLY A 95 6.22 5.44 -10.15
CA GLY A 95 4.78 5.45 -10.29
C GLY A 95 4.27 6.09 -11.57
N LEU A 96 3.08 5.65 -11.95
CA LEU A 96 2.43 6.12 -13.17
C LEU A 96 2.14 7.62 -13.13
N ALA A 97 1.83 8.15 -11.96
CA ALA A 97 1.54 9.58 -11.84
C ALA A 97 2.76 10.46 -12.16
N LEU A 98 3.97 9.89 -12.12
CA LEU A 98 5.17 10.63 -12.45
C LEU A 98 5.39 10.78 -13.95
N VAL A 99 4.59 10.09 -14.77
CA VAL A 99 4.79 10.08 -16.21
C VAL A 99 3.59 10.72 -16.88
N PRO A 100 3.79 11.83 -17.60
CA PRO A 100 2.69 12.43 -18.36
C PRO A 100 2.10 11.39 -19.32
N PRO A 101 0.77 11.39 -19.50
CA PRO A 101 0.17 10.33 -20.33
C PRO A 101 0.78 10.17 -21.71
N GLU A 102 1.19 11.27 -22.34
CA GLU A 102 1.76 11.21 -23.69
C GLU A 102 3.16 10.60 -23.72
N LYS A 103 3.80 10.48 -22.56
CA LYS A 103 5.16 9.92 -22.48
C LYS A 103 5.19 8.51 -21.90
N ARG A 104 4.03 7.94 -21.61
CA ARG A 104 3.98 6.60 -21.01
C ARG A 104 4.39 5.55 -22.01
N ASN A 105 5.38 4.76 -21.64
CA ASN A 105 5.92 3.74 -22.52
C ASN A 105 6.63 2.68 -21.67
N PRO A 106 5.96 1.55 -21.42
CA PRO A 106 6.57 0.54 -20.54
C PRO A 106 7.75 -0.20 -21.16
N LEU A 107 8.02 0.02 -22.45
CA LEU A 107 9.25 -0.53 -23.02
C LEU A 107 10.49 0.16 -22.44
N ILE A 108 10.36 1.40 -21.98
CA ILE A 108 11.53 2.18 -21.52
C ILE A 108 11.50 2.57 -20.06
N THR A 109 10.33 2.54 -19.40
CA THR A 109 10.27 2.99 -18.01
C THR A 109 11.01 2.04 -17.08
N THR A 110 11.71 2.61 -16.10
CA THR A 110 12.58 1.84 -15.22
C THR A 110 12.12 1.90 -13.76
N SER A 111 12.27 0.79 -13.07
CA SER A 111 12.00 0.69 -11.64
C SER A 111 13.22 1.01 -10.79
N ARG A 112 14.30 1.51 -11.38
CA ARG A 112 15.56 1.72 -10.66
C ARG A 112 15.39 2.55 -9.40
N GLY A 113 14.58 3.61 -9.47
CA GLY A 113 14.41 4.51 -8.33
C GLY A 113 13.84 3.82 -7.10
N THR A 114 13.02 2.81 -7.30
CA THR A 114 12.50 2.04 -6.16
C THR A 114 13.63 1.32 -5.43
N GLY A 115 14.57 0.77 -6.18
CA GLY A 115 15.75 0.17 -5.55
C GLY A 115 16.58 1.18 -4.81
N GLU A 116 16.68 2.39 -5.36
CA GLU A 116 17.42 3.46 -4.69
C GLU A 116 16.74 3.87 -3.38
N LEU A 117 15.40 3.85 -3.33
CA LEU A 117 14.70 4.11 -2.07
C LEU A 117 14.99 3.02 -1.04
N ILE A 118 15.04 1.78 -1.49
CA ILE A 118 15.39 0.68 -0.57
C ILE A 118 16.79 0.90 -0.01
N LEU A 119 17.74 1.33 -0.85
CA LEU A 119 19.08 1.63 -0.35
C LEU A 119 19.08 2.74 0.68
N GLN A 120 18.25 3.78 0.48
CA GLN A 120 18.12 4.85 1.45
C GLN A 120 17.67 4.30 2.81
N ALA A 121 16.70 3.39 2.78
CA ALA A 121 16.19 2.80 4.01
C ALA A 121 17.28 1.98 4.71
N LEU A 122 18.03 1.19 3.94
CA LEU A 122 19.11 0.40 4.52
C LEU A 122 20.20 1.29 5.13
N GLU A 123 20.54 2.36 4.43
CA GLU A 123 21.57 3.28 4.95
C GLU A 123 21.10 4.01 6.19
N SER A 124 19.80 4.17 6.35
CA SER A 124 19.25 4.81 7.55
C SER A 124 19.10 3.85 8.73
N GLY A 125 19.46 2.59 8.55
CA GLY A 125 19.46 1.62 9.63
C GLY A 125 18.21 0.79 9.78
N ALA A 126 17.32 0.79 8.77
CA ALA A 126 16.10 0.01 8.87
C ALA A 126 16.42 -1.49 8.94
N SER A 127 15.79 -2.18 9.88
CA SER A 127 15.85 -3.63 9.96
C SER A 127 14.56 -4.26 9.40
N ASN A 128 13.57 -3.45 9.12
CA ASN A 128 12.33 -3.87 8.49
C ASN A 128 11.98 -2.87 7.40
N ILE A 129 11.53 -3.35 6.25
CA ILE A 129 11.03 -2.48 5.19
C ILE A 129 9.66 -2.99 4.76
N ILE A 130 8.70 -2.09 4.74
CA ILE A 130 7.38 -2.36 4.22
C ILE A 130 7.25 -1.56 2.94
N ILE A 131 7.00 -2.25 1.83
CA ILE A 131 6.91 -1.60 0.54
C ILE A 131 5.59 -1.92 -0.13
N GLY A 132 4.86 -0.87 -0.52
CA GLY A 132 3.65 -1.02 -1.30
C GLY A 132 3.97 -0.87 -2.77
N ILE A 133 3.45 -1.76 -3.60
CA ILE A 133 3.81 -1.77 -5.01
C ILE A 133 2.66 -1.47 -5.96
N GLY A 134 1.65 -0.74 -5.50
CA GLY A 134 0.58 -0.28 -6.38
C GLY A 134 0.98 0.93 -7.19
N GLY A 135 0.36 1.09 -8.36
CA GLY A 135 0.48 2.31 -9.13
C GLY A 135 1.72 2.44 -10.00
N SER A 136 2.33 1.34 -10.43
CA SER A 136 3.59 1.41 -11.19
C SER A 136 3.42 1.94 -12.60
N ALA A 137 4.49 2.56 -13.11
CA ALA A 137 4.61 2.98 -14.50
C ALA A 137 5.39 1.97 -15.34
N THR A 138 5.89 0.91 -14.73
CA THR A 138 6.95 0.09 -15.30
C THR A 138 6.47 -1.32 -15.64
N ASN A 139 7.19 -1.96 -16.53
CA ASN A 139 6.94 -3.36 -16.88
C ASN A 139 8.29 -4.04 -17.13
N ASP A 140 9.27 -3.69 -16.30
CA ASP A 140 10.63 -4.18 -16.45
C ASP A 140 10.95 -5.35 -15.53
N GLY A 141 9.92 -5.97 -14.95
CA GLY A 141 10.14 -7.10 -14.05
C GLY A 141 10.89 -6.74 -12.79
N GLY A 142 10.96 -5.45 -12.45
CA GLY A 142 11.75 -5.02 -11.31
C GLY A 142 13.26 -5.06 -11.59
N ALA A 143 13.65 -5.26 -12.82
CA ALA A 143 15.08 -5.39 -13.15
C ALA A 143 15.88 -4.16 -12.73
N GLY A 144 15.37 -2.96 -13.02
CA GLY A 144 16.07 -1.74 -12.64
C GLY A 144 16.24 -1.63 -11.14
N MET A 145 15.18 -2.00 -10.41
CA MET A 145 15.22 -2.01 -8.95
C MET A 145 16.34 -2.91 -8.44
N MET A 146 16.44 -4.11 -9.01
CA MET A 146 17.47 -5.06 -8.56
C MET A 146 18.87 -4.61 -8.97
N GLN A 147 19.02 -3.96 -10.14
CA GLN A 147 20.31 -3.40 -10.52
C GLN A 147 20.75 -2.33 -9.52
N ALA A 148 19.84 -1.50 -9.07
CA ALA A 148 20.18 -0.49 -8.04
C ALA A 148 20.66 -1.13 -6.75
N LEU A 149 20.13 -2.32 -6.43
CA LEU A 149 20.51 -3.02 -5.21
C LEU A 149 21.78 -3.86 -5.36
N GLY A 150 22.37 -3.87 -6.55
CA GLY A 150 23.63 -4.54 -6.76
C GLY A 150 23.60 -5.79 -7.61
N ALA A 151 22.42 -6.21 -8.06
CA ALA A 151 22.34 -7.36 -8.95
C ALA A 151 22.95 -7.01 -10.31
N LYS A 152 23.65 -7.97 -10.89
CA LYS A 152 24.22 -7.82 -12.24
C LYS A 152 23.33 -8.58 -13.21
N LEU A 153 22.66 -7.83 -14.07
CA LEU A 153 21.82 -8.40 -15.12
C LEU A 153 22.53 -8.12 -16.44
N ARG A 154 23.10 -9.17 -17.06
CA ARG A 154 24.04 -9.03 -18.16
C ARG A 154 23.51 -9.67 -19.44
N ASP A 155 23.99 -9.06 -20.55
CA ASP A 155 23.76 -9.65 -21.87
C ASP A 155 24.89 -10.64 -22.20
N UNK A 156 24.77 -11.05 -23.22
CA UNK A 156 25.65 -11.97 -23.63
C UNK A 156 26.99 -11.53 -23.73
N ASN A 157 27.27 -10.32 -23.90
CA ASN A 157 28.62 -9.76 -23.95
C ASN A 157 29.15 -9.44 -22.56
N GLY A 158 28.39 -9.72 -21.53
CA GLY A 158 28.77 -9.42 -20.18
C GLY A 158 28.47 -7.99 -19.74
N ALA A 159 27.81 -7.22 -20.59
CA ALA A 159 27.45 -5.83 -20.27
C ALA A 159 26.09 -5.80 -19.58
N ASP A 160 25.90 -4.80 -18.70
CA ASP A 160 24.61 -4.61 -18.05
C ASP A 160 23.54 -4.31 -19.10
N ILE A 161 22.35 -4.91 -18.94
CA ILE A 161 21.24 -4.57 -19.83
C ILE A 161 20.74 -3.16 -19.52
N GLY A 162 20.13 -2.54 -20.51
CA GLY A 162 19.57 -1.20 -20.33
C GLY A 162 18.26 -1.22 -19.57
N TYR A 163 17.68 -0.03 -19.40
CA TYR A 163 16.44 0.13 -18.67
C TYR A 163 15.21 -0.26 -19.49
N GLY A 164 14.16 -0.62 -18.76
CA GLY A 164 12.84 -0.79 -19.35
C GLY A 164 12.55 -2.23 -19.72
N GLY A 165 11.25 -2.51 -19.86
CA GLY A 165 10.82 -3.85 -20.22
C GLY A 165 11.29 -4.29 -21.58
N GLY A 166 11.54 -3.33 -22.47
CA GLY A 166 12.04 -3.65 -23.82
C GLY A 166 13.47 -4.19 -23.85
N SER A 167 14.22 -3.97 -22.78
CA SER A 167 15.61 -4.44 -22.73
C SER A 167 15.77 -5.85 -22.22
N LEU A 168 14.71 -6.43 -21.67
CA LEU A 168 14.83 -7.76 -21.05
C LEU A 168 15.17 -8.86 -22.04
N HIS A 169 14.86 -8.67 -23.30
CA HIS A 169 15.18 -9.69 -24.30
C HIS A 169 16.68 -9.97 -24.39
N CYS A 170 17.50 -9.01 -24.03
CA CYS A 170 18.95 -9.15 -24.09
C CYS A 170 19.53 -9.95 -22.92
N LEU A 171 18.76 -10.16 -21.88
CA LEU A 171 19.28 -10.74 -20.65
C LEU A 171 19.78 -12.16 -20.90
N SER A 172 21.00 -12.44 -20.44
CA SER A 172 21.63 -13.74 -20.58
C SER A 172 21.97 -14.36 -19.24
N ASP A 173 22.23 -13.55 -18.22
CA ASP A 173 22.76 -14.03 -16.96
C ASP A 173 22.41 -13.08 -15.83
N ILE A 174 22.18 -13.63 -14.64
CA ILE A 174 21.94 -12.84 -13.43
C ILE A 174 22.93 -13.29 -12.37
N ASP A 175 23.62 -12.32 -11.77
CA ASP A 175 24.59 -12.56 -10.71
C ASP A 175 24.21 -11.71 -9.51
N ILE A 176 23.85 -12.36 -8.39
CA ILE A 176 23.45 -11.64 -7.19
C ILE A 176 24.52 -11.64 -6.11
N SER A 177 25.76 -12.00 -6.45
CA SER A 177 26.83 -12.05 -5.47
C SER A 177 27.14 -10.68 -4.88
N GLU A 178 26.82 -9.59 -5.58
CA GLU A 178 27.08 -8.25 -5.11
C GLU A 178 25.82 -7.50 -4.68
N LEU A 179 24.72 -8.21 -4.46
CA LEU A 179 23.57 -7.57 -3.83
C LEU A 179 24.00 -6.99 -2.48
N ASP A 180 23.44 -5.82 -2.17
CA ASP A 180 23.77 -5.16 -0.92
C ASP A 180 23.62 -6.15 0.24
N PRO A 181 24.68 -6.41 0.99
CA PRO A 181 24.61 -7.44 2.04
C PRO A 181 23.64 -7.10 3.17
N ARG A 182 23.28 -5.84 3.34
CA ARG A 182 22.31 -5.46 4.37
C ARG A 182 20.93 -6.01 4.08
N LEU A 183 20.66 -6.38 2.83
CA LEU A 183 19.34 -6.96 2.49
C LEU A 183 19.09 -8.27 3.22
N LYS A 184 20.13 -9.05 3.50
CA LYS A 184 19.98 -10.31 4.22
C LYS A 184 19.63 -10.11 5.69
N LEU A 185 19.93 -8.91 6.22
CA LEU A 185 19.68 -8.60 7.63
C LEU A 185 18.38 -7.83 7.81
N CYS A 186 17.65 -7.62 6.73
CA CYS A 186 16.45 -6.79 6.74
C CYS A 186 15.26 -7.63 6.34
N ALA A 187 14.18 -7.54 7.12
CA ALA A 187 12.93 -8.21 6.77
C ALA A 187 12.18 -7.30 5.79
N ILE A 188 11.88 -7.82 4.61
CA ILE A 188 11.20 -7.05 3.58
C ILE A 188 9.83 -7.66 3.34
N ARG A 189 8.79 -6.87 3.59
CA ARG A 189 7.42 -7.29 3.39
C ARG A 189 6.79 -6.42 2.31
N VAL A 190 6.10 -7.07 1.39
CA VAL A 190 5.55 -6.40 0.22
C VAL A 190 4.03 -6.42 0.29
N ALA A 191 3.44 -5.23 0.32
CA ALA A 191 1.99 -5.09 0.32
C ALA A 191 1.51 -5.23 -1.13
N CYS A 192 0.81 -6.30 -1.41
CA CYS A 192 0.38 -6.64 -2.77
C CYS A 192 -0.99 -7.29 -2.69
N ASP A 193 -1.99 -6.66 -3.34
CA ASP A 193 -3.35 -7.17 -3.30
C ASP A 193 -3.79 -7.82 -4.61
N VAL A 194 -2.87 -7.99 -5.57
CA VAL A 194 -3.20 -8.68 -6.80
C VAL A 194 -2.47 -10.00 -6.85
N SER A 195 -3.09 -10.99 -7.49
CA SER A 195 -2.53 -12.33 -7.59
C SER A 195 -2.10 -12.70 -9.00
N ASN A 196 -2.09 -11.74 -9.90
CA ASN A 196 -1.79 -12.00 -11.31
C ASN A 196 -0.44 -12.70 -11.47
N PRO A 197 -0.37 -13.69 -12.38
CA PRO A 197 0.92 -14.30 -12.69
C PRO A 197 1.75 -13.33 -13.53
N LEU A 198 2.99 -13.69 -13.77
CA LEU A 198 3.90 -12.82 -14.49
C LEU A 198 3.48 -12.62 -15.95
N ILE A 199 3.08 -13.70 -16.62
CA ILE A 199 2.83 -13.68 -18.06
C ILE A 199 1.49 -14.31 -18.40
N GLY A 200 1.12 -14.21 -19.65
CA GLY A 200 -0.09 -14.83 -20.17
C GLY A 200 -1.26 -13.88 -20.17
N ASP A 201 -2.45 -14.44 -20.38
CA ASP A 201 -3.66 -13.64 -20.52
C ASP A 201 -3.99 -12.84 -19.29
N ASN A 202 -3.56 -13.29 -18.13
CA ASN A 202 -3.80 -12.59 -16.86
C ASN A 202 -2.51 -12.00 -16.30
N GLY A 203 -1.47 -11.93 -17.10
CA GLY A 203 -0.16 -11.48 -16.66
C GLY A 203 0.00 -9.98 -16.61
N ALA A 204 1.19 -9.57 -16.20
CA ALA A 204 1.49 -8.17 -15.99
C ALA A 204 1.25 -7.31 -17.23
N SER A 205 1.77 -7.78 -18.37
CA SER A 205 1.73 -6.95 -19.57
C SER A 205 0.33 -6.86 -20.15
N ARG A 206 -0.39 -7.98 -20.21
CA ARG A 206 -1.72 -7.99 -20.80
C ARG A 206 -2.71 -7.18 -19.97
N ILE A 207 -2.69 -7.37 -18.66
CA ILE A 207 -3.70 -6.77 -17.80
C ILE A 207 -3.40 -5.32 -17.48
N PHE A 208 -2.15 -5.01 -17.18
CA PHE A 208 -1.80 -3.67 -16.68
C PHE A 208 -1.02 -2.83 -17.67
N GLY A 209 -0.58 -3.41 -18.79
CA GLY A 209 0.19 -2.67 -19.78
C GLY A 209 -0.55 -1.53 -20.45
N PRO A 210 -1.82 -1.72 -20.82
CA PRO A 210 -2.54 -0.64 -21.52
C PRO A 210 -2.54 0.69 -20.78
N GLN A 211 -2.78 0.67 -19.47
CA GLN A 211 -2.80 1.92 -18.71
C GLN A 211 -1.42 2.57 -18.62
N LYS A 212 -0.37 1.80 -18.87
CA LYS A 212 1.01 2.31 -18.85
C LYS A 212 1.46 2.78 -20.21
N GLY A 213 0.58 2.74 -21.20
CA GLY A 213 0.87 3.21 -22.54
C GLY A 213 1.24 2.13 -23.55
N ALA A 214 1.09 0.87 -23.20
CA ALA A 214 1.46 -0.21 -24.11
C ALA A 214 0.43 -0.37 -25.24
N THR A 215 0.93 -0.43 -26.46
CA THR A 215 0.10 -0.82 -27.60
C THR A 215 -0.06 -2.34 -27.60
N GLU A 216 -0.91 -2.86 -28.47
CA GLU A 216 -1.06 -4.30 -28.58
C GLU A 216 0.26 -4.99 -28.94
N GLU A 217 1.04 -4.38 -29.82
CA GLU A 217 2.37 -4.92 -30.17
C GLU A 217 3.30 -4.89 -28.96
N ASN A 218 3.25 -3.81 -28.20
CA ASN A 218 4.08 -3.71 -27.01
C ASN A 218 3.73 -4.80 -26.00
N ILE A 219 2.44 -5.09 -25.84
CA ILE A 219 2.00 -6.10 -24.88
C ILE A 219 2.58 -7.47 -25.23
N VAL A 220 2.54 -7.82 -26.53
CA VAL A 220 3.09 -9.10 -26.96
C VAL A 220 4.59 -9.15 -26.71
N GLU A 221 5.30 -8.08 -27.04
CA GLU A 221 6.73 -8.01 -26.82
C GLU A 221 7.09 -8.09 -25.35
N LEU A 222 6.39 -7.30 -24.52
CA LEU A 222 6.67 -7.26 -23.09
C LEU A 222 6.37 -8.61 -22.43
N ASP A 223 5.29 -9.26 -22.84
CA ASP A 223 4.95 -10.56 -22.28
C ASP A 223 6.04 -11.59 -22.60
N ARG A 224 6.50 -11.60 -23.85
CA ARG A 224 7.58 -12.47 -24.27
C ARG A 224 8.86 -12.17 -23.49
N ASN A 225 9.16 -10.88 -23.28
CA ASN A 225 10.35 -10.48 -22.55
C ASN A 225 10.28 -10.91 -21.09
N LEU A 226 9.11 -10.82 -20.46
CA LEU A 226 8.97 -11.28 -19.09
C LEU A 226 9.08 -12.79 -18.98
N ALA A 227 8.60 -13.52 -20.00
CA ALA A 227 8.77 -14.97 -20.01
C ALA A 227 10.26 -15.35 -20.09
N HIS A 228 11.00 -14.66 -20.93
CA HIS A 228 12.43 -14.87 -21.03
C HIS A 228 13.13 -14.53 -19.72
N TYR A 229 12.76 -13.42 -19.11
CA TYR A 229 13.28 -12.99 -17.82
C TYR A 229 13.08 -14.06 -16.76
N ALA A 230 11.87 -14.63 -16.71
CA ALA A 230 11.57 -15.69 -15.74
C ALA A 230 12.43 -16.93 -15.99
N ASP A 231 12.70 -17.26 -17.26
CA ASP A 231 13.56 -18.40 -17.59
C ASP A 231 14.99 -18.16 -17.11
N ILE A 232 15.49 -16.95 -17.30
CA ILE A 232 16.85 -16.62 -16.83
C ILE A 232 16.90 -16.60 -15.30
N ILE A 233 15.84 -16.09 -14.64
CA ILE A 233 15.77 -16.15 -13.19
C ILE A 233 15.84 -17.59 -12.70
N LYS A 234 15.08 -18.47 -13.33
CA LYS A 234 15.08 -19.87 -12.94
C LYS A 234 16.45 -20.50 -13.12
N LYS A 235 17.09 -20.19 -14.24
CA LYS A 235 18.41 -20.72 -14.54
C LYS A 235 19.47 -20.21 -13.57
N SER A 236 19.43 -18.91 -13.26
CA SER A 236 20.49 -18.26 -12.48
C SER A 236 20.27 -18.34 -10.99
N LEU A 237 19.03 -18.29 -10.55
CA LEU A 237 18.71 -18.17 -9.13
C LEU A 237 17.98 -19.36 -8.51
N UNK A 238 17.38 -20.11 -9.49
CA UNK A 238 16.81 -21.22 -9.02
C UNK A 238 15.47 -21.08 -8.48
N VAL A 239 14.84 -20.08 -8.88
CA VAL A 239 13.50 -19.77 -8.43
C VAL A 239 12.57 -19.70 -9.63
N ASP A 240 11.43 -20.36 -9.58
CA ASP A 240 10.47 -20.36 -10.69
C ASP A 240 9.34 -19.39 -10.34
N VAL A 241 9.31 -18.23 -11.02
CA VAL A 241 8.30 -17.20 -10.71
C VAL A 241 7.27 -17.02 -11.82
N LYS A 242 7.36 -17.83 -12.89
CA LYS A 242 6.54 -17.56 -14.08
C LYS A 242 5.04 -17.57 -13.76
N ALA A 243 4.58 -18.52 -12.95
CA ALA A 243 3.17 -18.66 -12.59
C ALA A 243 2.87 -18.33 -11.13
N ALA A 244 3.85 -17.80 -10.40
CA ALA A 244 3.64 -17.55 -8.97
C ALA A 244 2.60 -16.45 -8.78
N PRO A 245 1.62 -16.63 -7.89
CA PRO A 245 0.65 -15.59 -7.63
C PRO A 245 1.33 -14.31 -7.16
N GLY A 246 0.98 -13.19 -7.78
CA GLY A 246 1.56 -11.90 -7.44
C GLY A 246 2.83 -11.57 -8.19
N ALA A 247 3.40 -12.52 -8.94
CA ALA A 247 4.63 -12.24 -9.69
C ALA A 247 4.42 -11.13 -10.71
N GLY A 248 3.19 -11.00 -11.25
CA GLY A 248 2.88 -9.97 -12.24
C GLY A 248 2.63 -8.60 -11.66
N ALA A 249 2.56 -8.48 -10.34
CA ALA A 249 2.27 -7.18 -9.73
C ALA A 249 3.34 -6.16 -10.10
N ALA A 250 2.89 -4.93 -10.37
CA ALA A 250 3.78 -3.81 -10.64
C ALA A 250 4.73 -4.10 -11.81
N GLY A 251 4.17 -4.64 -12.89
CA GLY A 251 4.96 -4.90 -14.10
C GLY A 251 6.02 -5.95 -13.92
N GLY A 252 5.78 -6.90 -13.03
CA GLY A 252 6.71 -7.99 -12.77
C GLY A 252 7.63 -7.72 -11.59
N MET A 253 7.47 -6.58 -10.91
CA MET A 253 8.26 -6.30 -9.72
C MET A 253 8.04 -7.37 -8.67
N GLY A 254 6.81 -7.92 -8.58
CA GLY A 254 6.53 -9.01 -7.65
C GLY A 254 7.46 -10.20 -7.85
N ALA A 255 7.72 -10.55 -9.10
CA ALA A 255 8.64 -11.65 -9.40
C ALA A 255 10.05 -11.36 -8.89
N ALA A 256 10.51 -10.13 -9.11
CA ALA A 256 11.85 -9.78 -8.65
C ALA A 256 11.98 -9.81 -7.14
N LEU A 257 10.98 -9.27 -6.45
CA LEU A 257 11.03 -9.25 -4.99
C LEU A 257 11.05 -10.66 -4.42
N MET A 258 10.26 -11.57 -5.02
CA MET A 258 10.28 -12.97 -4.59
C MET A 258 11.61 -13.64 -4.89
N ALA A 259 12.11 -13.49 -6.13
CA ALA A 259 13.24 -14.29 -6.60
C ALA A 259 14.59 -13.80 -6.08
N PHE A 260 14.79 -12.47 -6.09
CA PHE A 260 16.08 -11.92 -5.70
C PHE A 260 16.21 -11.73 -4.20
N LEU A 261 15.11 -11.40 -3.53
CA LEU A 261 15.14 -11.05 -2.11
C LEU A 261 14.42 -12.03 -1.20
N GLY A 262 13.72 -13.00 -1.78
CA GLY A 262 12.94 -13.91 -0.97
C GLY A 262 11.82 -13.23 -0.20
N ALA A 263 11.34 -12.09 -0.72
CA ALA A 263 10.33 -11.32 0.00
C ALA A 263 8.98 -12.02 -0.04
N GLU A 264 8.21 -11.81 1.00
CA GLU A 264 6.87 -12.34 1.12
C GLU A 264 5.86 -11.29 0.65
N LEU A 265 4.98 -11.68 -0.26
CA LEU A 265 3.92 -10.81 -0.74
C LEU A 265 2.65 -11.16 0.02
N ARG A 266 2.04 -10.16 0.66
CA ARG A 266 0.82 -10.37 1.43
C ARG A 266 -0.11 -9.18 1.22
N SER A 267 -1.37 -9.37 1.62
CA SER A 267 -2.33 -8.28 1.46
C SER A 267 -1.84 -7.05 2.23
N GLY A 268 -2.12 -5.87 1.67
CA GLY A 268 -1.65 -4.64 2.28
C GLY A 268 -2.21 -4.42 3.66
N ILE A 269 -3.51 -4.71 3.83
CA ILE A 269 -4.13 -4.47 5.13
C ILE A 269 -3.54 -5.39 6.21
N GLU A 270 -3.21 -6.63 5.86
CA GLU A 270 -2.58 -7.53 6.83
C GLU A 270 -1.23 -7.01 7.26
N ILE A 271 -0.42 -6.58 6.29
CA ILE A 271 0.92 -6.09 6.61
C ILE A 271 0.85 -4.82 7.45
N VAL A 272 -0.03 -3.90 7.07
CA VAL A 272 -0.11 -2.62 7.77
C VAL A 272 -0.65 -2.82 9.19
N THR A 273 -1.71 -3.59 9.37
CA THR A 273 -2.27 -3.76 10.71
C THR A 273 -1.28 -4.49 11.63
N ALA A 274 -0.52 -5.44 11.08
CA ALA A 274 0.50 -6.12 11.87
C ALA A 274 1.62 -5.17 12.27
N ALA A 275 2.07 -4.33 11.35
CA ALA A 275 3.15 -3.38 11.63
C ALA A 275 2.73 -2.34 12.67
N LEU A 276 1.45 -2.02 12.71
CA LEU A 276 0.93 -1.04 13.68
C LEU A 276 0.59 -1.66 15.03
N ASN A 277 0.76 -2.96 15.19
CA ASN A 277 0.37 -3.67 16.40
C ASN A 277 -1.09 -3.42 16.76
N LEU A 278 -1.95 -3.40 15.76
CA LEU A 278 -3.35 -3.09 15.97
C LEU A 278 -3.99 -4.07 16.94
N GLU A 279 -3.60 -5.33 16.85
CA GLU A 279 -4.12 -6.38 17.71
C GLU A 279 -3.88 -6.06 19.19
N GLU A 280 -2.69 -5.56 19.52
CA GLU A 280 -2.35 -5.24 20.90
C GLU A 280 -3.20 -4.08 21.42
N HIS A 281 -3.47 -3.11 20.55
CA HIS A 281 -4.32 -1.99 20.99
C HIS A 281 -5.76 -2.43 21.20
N ILE A 282 -6.25 -3.36 20.37
CA ILE A 282 -7.66 -3.71 20.34
C ILE A 282 -8.04 -4.74 21.42
N HIS A 283 -7.10 -5.63 21.79
CA HIS A 283 -7.49 -6.80 22.58
C HIS A 283 -8.18 -6.43 23.90
N ASP A 284 -7.88 -5.30 24.48
CA ASP A 284 -8.47 -4.88 25.75
C ASP A 284 -9.34 -3.62 25.63
N CYS A 285 -9.76 -3.27 24.42
CA CYS A 285 -10.55 -2.06 24.24
C CYS A 285 -12.04 -2.31 24.49
N THR A 286 -12.79 -1.22 24.60
CA THR A 286 -14.24 -1.27 24.72
C THR A 286 -14.92 -1.19 23.37
N LEU A 287 -14.35 -0.41 22.45
CA LEU A 287 -14.99 -0.08 21.19
C LEU A 287 -13.92 0.24 20.15
N VAL A 288 -14.16 -0.19 18.91
CA VAL A 288 -13.33 0.18 17.78
C VAL A 288 -14.15 1.04 16.83
N VAL A 289 -13.58 2.18 16.43
CA VAL A 289 -14.19 3.05 15.42
C VAL A 289 -13.26 3.09 14.22
N THR A 290 -13.79 2.78 13.06
CA THR A 290 -13.03 2.81 11.82
C THR A 290 -13.80 3.62 10.79
N GLY A 291 -13.26 3.73 9.59
CA GLY A 291 -13.94 4.47 8.55
C GLY A 291 -13.12 4.64 7.30
N GLU A 292 -13.77 5.14 6.28
CA GLU A 292 -13.12 5.56 5.04
C GLU A 292 -14.08 6.46 4.28
N GLY A 293 -13.60 7.06 3.19
CA GLY A 293 -14.41 8.02 2.46
C GLY A 293 -15.69 7.45 1.91
N ARG A 294 -15.69 6.18 1.54
CA ARG A 294 -16.88 5.53 1.01
C ARG A 294 -16.89 4.07 1.44
N ILE A 295 -17.94 3.66 2.12
CA ILE A 295 -18.12 2.25 2.50
C ILE A 295 -19.22 1.66 1.64
N ASP A 296 -18.92 0.58 0.95
CA ASP A 296 -19.85 -0.06 0.04
C ASP A 296 -19.56 -1.56 -0.01
N SER A 297 -20.20 -2.27 -0.95
CA SER A 297 -19.99 -3.70 -1.08
C SER A 297 -18.57 -4.07 -1.48
N GLN A 298 -17.81 -3.13 -2.08
CA GLN A 298 -16.42 -3.40 -2.43
C GLN A 298 -15.50 -3.36 -1.21
N SER A 299 -15.95 -2.75 -0.12
CA SER A 299 -15.11 -2.60 1.07
C SER A 299 -14.73 -3.96 1.68
N ILE A 300 -15.52 -5.01 1.42
CA ILE A 300 -15.21 -6.33 1.94
C ILE A 300 -13.95 -6.93 1.30
N ARG A 301 -13.44 -6.32 0.24
CA ARG A 301 -12.31 -6.86 -0.52
C ARG A 301 -11.00 -6.19 -0.12
N GLY A 302 -10.59 -6.37 1.14
CA GLY A 302 -9.28 -5.92 1.58
C GLY A 302 -9.17 -4.45 1.93
N LYS A 303 -10.29 -3.77 2.09
CA LYS A 303 -10.26 -2.36 2.50
C LYS A 303 -10.05 -2.23 4.00
N VAL A 304 -9.63 -1.03 4.41
CA VAL A 304 -9.26 -0.79 5.80
C VAL A 304 -10.37 -1.14 6.79
N PRO A 305 -11.63 -0.68 6.60
CA PRO A 305 -12.62 -0.96 7.65
C PRO A 305 -12.81 -2.44 7.92
N ILE A 306 -12.81 -3.28 6.88
CA ILE A 306 -12.97 -4.72 7.07
C ILE A 306 -11.71 -5.32 7.71
N GLY A 307 -10.53 -4.85 7.32
CA GLY A 307 -9.30 -5.32 7.95
C GLY A 307 -9.26 -5.01 9.43
N VAL A 308 -9.68 -3.81 9.80
CA VAL A 308 -9.75 -3.42 11.21
C VAL A 308 -10.80 -4.27 11.94
N ALA A 309 -11.96 -4.47 11.31
CA ALA A 309 -13.03 -5.28 11.90
C ALA A 309 -12.57 -6.71 12.12
N ASN A 310 -11.79 -7.28 11.18
CA ASN A 310 -11.26 -8.64 11.36
C ASN A 310 -10.43 -8.76 12.62
N VAL A 311 -9.59 -7.76 12.89
CA VAL A 311 -8.80 -7.76 14.12
C VAL A 311 -9.71 -7.64 15.34
N ALA A 312 -10.68 -6.73 15.28
CA ALA A 312 -11.59 -6.52 16.42
C ALA A 312 -12.38 -7.77 16.76
N LYS A 313 -12.83 -8.52 15.74
CA LYS A 313 -13.67 -9.68 15.99
C LYS A 313 -12.91 -10.87 16.56
N LYS A 314 -11.59 -10.89 16.42
CA LYS A 314 -10.80 -11.90 17.15
C LYS A 314 -11.01 -11.77 18.66
N TYR A 315 -11.31 -10.57 19.12
CA TYR A 315 -11.47 -10.30 20.55
C TYR A 315 -12.90 -9.92 20.89
N HIS A 316 -13.83 -10.16 19.97
CA HIS A 316 -15.28 -9.92 20.18
C HIS A 316 -15.60 -8.47 20.53
N LYS A 317 -14.86 -7.53 19.92
CA LYS A 317 -15.07 -6.12 20.19
C LYS A 317 -16.04 -5.50 19.19
N PRO A 318 -16.91 -4.59 19.64
CA PRO A 318 -17.83 -3.92 18.72
C PRO A 318 -17.09 -2.95 17.81
N VAL A 319 -17.60 -2.81 16.57
CA VAL A 319 -16.98 -1.96 15.56
C VAL A 319 -18.03 -1.05 14.97
N ILE A 320 -17.73 0.25 14.96
CA ILE A 320 -18.54 1.26 14.29
C ILE A 320 -17.74 1.80 13.10
N GLY A 321 -18.38 1.91 11.94
CA GLY A 321 -17.79 2.53 10.78
C GLY A 321 -18.37 3.90 10.52
N ILE A 322 -17.51 4.88 10.27
CA ILE A 322 -17.91 6.25 9.96
C ILE A 322 -17.38 6.58 8.57
N ALA A 323 -18.28 6.92 7.66
CA ALA A 323 -17.93 7.04 6.26
C ALA A 323 -18.35 8.37 5.68
N GLY A 324 -17.61 8.82 4.67
CA GLY A 324 -18.02 9.99 3.92
C GLY A 324 -19.32 9.77 3.18
N SER A 325 -19.51 8.57 2.67
CA SER A 325 -20.80 8.19 2.07
C SER A 325 -20.99 6.69 2.18
N LEU A 326 -22.22 6.26 2.04
CA LEU A 326 -22.61 4.86 2.05
C LEU A 326 -23.44 4.56 0.81
N THR A 327 -23.27 3.36 0.26
CA THR A 327 -24.13 2.92 -0.83
C THR A 327 -25.32 2.15 -0.26
N HIS A 328 -26.36 1.97 -1.09
CA HIS A 328 -27.55 1.27 -0.60
C HIS A 328 -27.30 -0.20 -0.31
N ASP A 329 -26.23 -0.79 -0.87
CA ASP A 329 -25.90 -2.19 -0.61
C ASP A 329 -24.88 -2.34 0.51
N VAL A 330 -24.64 -1.29 1.30
CA VAL A 330 -23.60 -1.29 2.34
C VAL A 330 -23.87 -2.33 3.43
N GLY A 331 -25.11 -2.77 3.59
CA GLY A 331 -25.45 -3.71 4.66
C GLY A 331 -24.64 -4.98 4.67
N ILE A 332 -24.02 -5.34 3.54
CA ILE A 332 -23.20 -6.55 3.50
C ILE A 332 -22.02 -6.48 4.50
N VAL A 333 -21.56 -5.27 4.85
CA VAL A 333 -20.40 -5.16 5.76
C VAL A 333 -20.72 -5.66 7.17
N HIS A 334 -22.00 -5.75 7.53
CA HIS A 334 -22.37 -6.28 8.85
C HIS A 334 -21.99 -7.76 8.98
N HIS A 335 -21.95 -8.49 7.90
CA HIS A 335 -21.52 -9.89 7.93
C HIS A 335 -20.01 -10.03 8.03
N TYR A 336 -19.27 -8.91 7.88
CA TYR A 336 -17.81 -8.92 7.91
C TYR A 336 -17.26 -8.17 9.12
N GLY A 337 -18.12 -7.95 10.12
CA GLY A 337 -17.65 -7.50 11.42
C GLY A 337 -17.87 -6.03 11.74
N ILE A 338 -18.46 -5.25 10.83
CA ILE A 338 -18.78 -3.86 11.14
C ILE A 338 -20.22 -3.82 11.65
N ASP A 339 -20.37 -3.55 12.93
CA ASP A 339 -21.68 -3.70 13.59
C ASP A 339 -22.65 -2.58 13.22
N ALA A 340 -22.15 -1.37 13.03
CA ALA A 340 -22.99 -0.23 12.65
C ALA A 340 -22.19 0.69 11.75
N VAL A 341 -22.85 1.29 10.77
CA VAL A 341 -22.20 2.25 9.87
C VAL A 341 -23.01 3.53 9.80
N PHE A 342 -22.33 4.64 9.70
CA PHE A 342 -22.93 5.97 9.66
C PHE A 342 -22.28 6.80 8.57
N SER A 343 -23.10 7.52 7.79
CA SER A 343 -22.60 8.53 6.87
C SER A 343 -22.44 9.84 7.61
N VAL A 344 -21.43 10.61 7.24
CA VAL A 344 -21.22 11.92 7.89
C VAL A 344 -21.98 13.02 7.16
N LEU A 345 -22.61 12.74 6.03
CA LEU A 345 -23.37 13.74 5.29
C LEU A 345 -24.71 13.96 5.97
N THR A 346 -24.99 15.21 6.29
CA THR A 346 -26.25 15.58 6.97
C THR A 346 -27.23 16.27 6.03
N ARG A 347 -26.79 16.58 4.80
CA ARG A 347 -27.63 17.23 3.81
C ARG A 347 -27.07 16.95 2.43
N ILE A 348 -27.80 17.31 1.43
CA ILE A 348 -27.36 17.16 0.05
C ILE A 348 -26.36 18.26 -0.26
N VAL A 349 -25.16 17.87 -0.68
CA VAL A 349 -24.08 18.80 -0.99
C VAL A 349 -23.37 18.35 -2.24
N THR A 350 -22.62 19.26 -2.84
CA THR A 350 -21.72 18.88 -3.94
C THR A 350 -20.53 18.10 -3.39
N LEU A 351 -19.86 17.38 -4.29
CA LEU A 351 -18.67 16.64 -3.88
C LEU A 351 -17.60 17.59 -3.32
N GLU A 352 -17.43 18.75 -3.95
CA GLU A 352 -16.47 19.72 -3.46
C GLU A 352 -16.80 20.18 -2.06
N GLU A 353 -18.08 20.45 -1.78
CA GLU A 353 -18.49 20.87 -0.43
C GLU A 353 -18.27 19.75 0.57
N ALA A 354 -18.52 18.50 0.18
CA ALA A 354 -18.29 17.36 1.05
C ALA A 354 -16.81 17.22 1.40
N PHE A 355 -15.94 17.39 0.41
CA PHE A 355 -14.50 17.30 0.66
C PHE A 355 -14.02 18.43 1.57
N ARG A 356 -14.49 19.65 1.31
CA ARG A 356 -14.06 20.82 2.06
C ARG A 356 -14.53 20.77 3.51
N GLY A 357 -15.72 20.24 3.75
CA GLY A 357 -16.29 20.17 5.08
C GLY A 357 -16.06 18.87 5.81
N ALA A 358 -15.18 18.01 5.32
CA ALA A 358 -15.09 16.65 5.83
C ALA A 358 -14.74 16.57 7.31
N PHE A 359 -13.77 17.37 7.77
CA PHE A 359 -13.38 17.31 9.18
C PHE A 359 -14.55 17.63 10.10
N ASP A 360 -15.25 18.73 9.82
CA ASP A 360 -16.37 19.13 10.64
C ASP A 360 -17.50 18.11 10.56
N ASN A 361 -17.75 17.55 9.38
CA ASN A 361 -18.79 16.54 9.23
C ASN A 361 -18.47 15.29 10.05
N ILE A 362 -17.23 14.85 10.02
CA ILE A 362 -16.82 13.68 10.79
C ILE A 362 -16.95 13.96 12.29
N TYR A 363 -16.49 15.11 12.71
CA TYR A 363 -16.58 15.52 14.11
C TYR A 363 -18.02 15.49 14.60
N ARG A 364 -18.94 16.13 13.86
CA ARG A 364 -20.35 16.20 14.28
C ARG A 364 -21.00 14.82 14.29
N ALA A 365 -20.74 14.00 13.27
CA ALA A 365 -21.31 12.67 13.22
C ALA A 365 -20.80 11.82 14.37
N SER A 366 -19.49 11.93 14.65
CA SER A 366 -18.89 11.14 15.74
C SER A 366 -19.43 11.54 17.08
N ARG A 367 -19.65 12.83 17.30
CA ARG A 367 -20.25 13.29 18.54
C ARG A 367 -21.64 12.69 18.73
N ASN A 368 -22.44 12.66 17.64
CA ASN A 368 -23.78 12.10 17.73
C ASN A 368 -23.76 10.59 17.94
N VAL A 369 -22.82 9.90 17.32
CA VAL A 369 -22.69 8.46 17.56
C VAL A 369 -22.36 8.20 19.03
N ALA A 370 -21.42 8.97 19.57
CA ALA A 370 -21.03 8.82 20.96
C ALA A 370 -22.22 9.11 21.89
N ALA A 371 -23.01 10.13 21.57
CA ALA A 371 -24.18 10.46 22.38
C ALA A 371 -25.20 9.33 22.38
N ALA A 372 -25.44 8.71 21.21
CA ALA A 372 -26.35 7.58 21.12
C ALA A 372 -25.84 6.40 21.96
N LEU A 373 -24.54 6.15 21.92
CA LEU A 373 -23.93 5.11 22.74
C LEU A 373 -24.15 5.38 24.23
N ALA A 374 -23.95 6.62 24.65
CA ALA A 374 -24.11 6.98 26.04
C ALA A 374 -25.54 6.73 26.51
N ILE A 375 -26.52 7.05 25.66
CA ILE A 375 -27.91 6.78 25.97
C ILE A 375 -28.15 5.28 26.17
N GLY A 376 -27.61 4.47 25.28
CA GLY A 376 -27.74 3.03 25.38
C GLY A 376 -27.12 2.47 26.64
N MET A 377 -25.96 2.98 27.01
CA MET A 377 -25.27 2.52 28.21
C MET A 377 -26.06 2.85 29.46
N ARG A 378 -26.66 4.05 29.54
CA ARG A 378 -27.49 4.42 30.67
C ARG A 378 -28.73 3.56 30.75
N SER A 379 -29.32 3.22 29.60
CA SER A 379 -30.54 2.41 29.58
C SER A 379 -30.26 0.97 29.99
N ALA A 380 -29.04 0.47 29.79
CA ALA A 380 -28.72 -0.91 30.16
C ALA A 380 -28.31 -1.05 31.61
N GLY A 381 -27.95 0.05 32.28
CA GLY A 381 -27.61 0.08 33.71
C GLY A 381 -28.81 0.33 34.58
#